data_6e3e0d2e4d63411f82d1a815f4d8d120
#
_entry.id   6e3e0d2e4d63411f82d1a815f4d8d120
#
_cell.length_a   1.000
_cell.length_b   1.000
_cell.length_c   1.000
_cell.angle_alpha   90.00
_cell.angle_beta   90.00
_cell.angle_gamma   90.00
#
_symmetry.space_group_name_H-M   'P 1'
#
loop_
_entity.id
_entity.type
_entity.pdbx_description
1 polymer ?
#
loop_
_entity_poly.entity_id
_entity_poly.type
_entity_poly.pdbx_seq_one_letter_code
_entity_poly.pdbx_strand_id
1 'polypeptide(L)'
;MTRLLLLLLCLVALMPLPAAARLTAQAENWEQESSDARDLAAIRSGGTLRVLVNQSRNSSGEIKGEPIGIEYRRLRAFEQYLNDNSPGRKPLTIKFIPKAKDQLLGALQRGEGDLVAPGEVLLARDGQNVSPSLPWKADVPLVLVTRQGNRKFVRLEQLAGRTITLPAGSAAGEAVRKVNERLAQKRLAPLVLEWTDSSLAVEDVLEMVQAGIFNYTVVEQPIAERWSKVFTKLRVDRHLVLDNSEPMAWYVRRDAPMLRASVNRFLKDYRAPADQDMAFQRLYRRAYQVRNPLVVPDRKRLEAVRPTLQRYGEQSKVDWLALAAVAFKESNLNASARGTGGATGLMQITPAAARAVGVDTVHQKESNVQAASRYMAMLRKRFFSSPRINERDRMAFVLAAYNAGPERVQSLRAEAKRQGLNPNQWFFQVERVAAEQLGMGVVNYVSSVNKYYLAYQRERDGLEPRESVAAIKK
;
A
#
# COMPACT_ATOMS: atom_id res chain seq x y z
N MET A 1 -35.16 -45.02 -64.44
CA MET A 1 -34.96 -45.35 -63.02
C MET A 1 -34.26 -44.15 -62.40
N THR A 2 -35.03 -43.22 -62.07
CA THR A 2 -34.79 -41.85 -61.61
C THR A 2 -35.47 -41.73 -60.24
N ARG A 3 -34.78 -41.21 -59.25
CA ARG A 3 -35.17 -40.72 -57.91
C ARG A 3 -34.26 -41.25 -56.80
N LEU A 4 -33.12 -40.59 -56.65
CA LEU A 4 -32.44 -40.53 -55.34
C LEU A 4 -31.31 -39.50 -55.41
N LEU A 5 -31.65 -38.22 -55.52
CA LEU A 5 -30.67 -37.13 -55.42
C LEU A 5 -31.37 -35.81 -55.06
N LEU A 6 -31.95 -35.75 -53.85
CA LEU A 6 -32.53 -34.49 -53.32
C LEU A 6 -32.86 -34.65 -51.85
N LEU A 7 -31.82 -34.91 -51.02
CA LEU A 7 -31.93 -34.83 -49.54
C LEU A 7 -30.53 -34.77 -48.88
N LEU A 8 -29.72 -33.78 -49.32
CA LEU A 8 -28.45 -33.54 -48.67
C LEU A 8 -28.03 -32.05 -48.81
N LEU A 9 -28.96 -31.15 -48.45
CA LEU A 9 -28.67 -29.70 -48.49
C LEU A 9 -29.52 -28.94 -47.47
N CYS A 10 -29.48 -29.36 -46.17
CA CYS A 10 -30.01 -28.57 -45.07
C CYS A 10 -29.44 -29.01 -43.73
N LEU A 11 -28.11 -29.19 -43.62
CA LEU A 11 -27.45 -29.47 -42.32
C LEU A 11 -26.03 -28.85 -42.23
N VAL A 12 -25.94 -27.59 -42.66
CA VAL A 12 -24.70 -26.78 -42.42
C VAL A 12 -25.13 -25.41 -41.92
N ALA A 13 -25.69 -25.33 -40.73
CA ALA A 13 -25.93 -24.04 -40.09
C ALA A 13 -26.15 -24.21 -38.58
N LEU A 14 -25.18 -24.82 -37.88
CA LEU A 14 -25.09 -24.72 -36.43
C LEU A 14 -23.69 -25.24 -35.98
N MET A 15 -22.64 -24.67 -36.55
CA MET A 15 -21.32 -24.78 -35.89
C MET A 15 -21.20 -23.65 -34.89
N PRO A 16 -20.91 -23.92 -33.62
CA PRO A 16 -20.61 -22.85 -32.67
C PRO A 16 -19.35 -22.15 -33.12
N LEU A 17 -19.38 -20.81 -33.24
CA LEU A 17 -18.22 -19.97 -33.46
C LEU A 17 -17.10 -20.35 -32.51
N PRO A 18 -15.85 -20.46 -32.96
CA PRO A 18 -14.72 -20.82 -32.14
C PRO A 18 -14.58 -19.84 -30.96
N ALA A 19 -14.21 -20.34 -29.79
CA ALA A 19 -14.07 -19.57 -28.56
C ALA A 19 -13.25 -18.28 -28.69
N ALA A 20 -12.32 -18.25 -29.65
CA ALA A 20 -11.53 -17.07 -30.01
C ALA A 20 -12.38 -15.92 -30.58
N ALA A 21 -13.40 -16.22 -31.39
CA ALA A 21 -14.29 -15.18 -31.95
C ALA A 21 -15.23 -14.60 -30.87
N ARG A 22 -15.56 -15.36 -29.82
CA ARG A 22 -16.33 -14.86 -28.66
C ARG A 22 -15.47 -14.01 -27.75
N LEU A 23 -14.18 -14.30 -27.63
CA LEU A 23 -13.24 -13.50 -26.83
C LEU A 23 -12.90 -12.16 -27.50
N THR A 24 -12.79 -12.13 -28.84
CA THR A 24 -12.61 -10.87 -29.58
C THR A 24 -13.86 -10.01 -29.57
N ALA A 25 -15.04 -10.56 -29.74
CA ALA A 25 -16.31 -9.82 -29.64
C ALA A 25 -16.58 -9.30 -28.22
N GLN A 26 -16.16 -10.04 -27.17
CA GLN A 26 -16.19 -9.53 -25.80
C GLN A 26 -15.12 -8.44 -25.56
N ALA A 27 -13.94 -8.57 -26.13
CA ALA A 27 -12.90 -7.53 -26.04
C ALA A 27 -13.33 -6.23 -26.77
N GLU A 28 -13.92 -6.35 -27.96
CA GLU A 28 -14.46 -5.20 -28.70
C GLU A 28 -15.65 -4.52 -27.98
N ASN A 29 -16.51 -5.27 -27.29
CA ASN A 29 -17.56 -4.70 -26.43
C ASN A 29 -16.99 -3.98 -25.20
N TRP A 30 -15.88 -4.46 -24.62
CA TRP A 30 -15.20 -3.75 -23.51
C TRP A 30 -14.55 -2.44 -23.98
N GLU A 31 -14.01 -2.41 -25.19
CA GLU A 31 -13.46 -1.18 -25.77
C GLU A 31 -14.55 -0.18 -26.16
N GLN A 32 -15.70 -0.63 -26.59
CA GLN A 32 -16.83 0.24 -26.97
C GLN A 32 -17.63 0.79 -25.79
N GLU A 33 -17.80 0.02 -24.70
CA GLU A 33 -18.41 0.53 -23.46
C GLU A 33 -17.50 1.52 -22.67
N SER A 34 -16.18 1.51 -22.92
CA SER A 34 -15.25 2.44 -22.30
C SER A 34 -15.14 3.81 -22.99
N SER A 35 -15.75 3.97 -24.18
CA SER A 35 -15.60 5.19 -24.99
C SER A 35 -16.63 6.29 -24.69
N ASP A 36 -17.71 6.02 -23.93
CA ASP A 36 -18.63 7.07 -23.52
C ASP A 36 -18.01 7.92 -22.39
N ALA A 37 -17.51 9.06 -22.78
CA ALA A 37 -16.97 10.09 -21.91
C ALA A 37 -18.02 10.47 -20.86
N ARG A 38 -17.85 9.98 -19.63
CA ARG A 38 -18.66 10.42 -18.50
C ARG A 38 -18.19 11.80 -18.05
N ASP A 39 -18.74 12.86 -18.64
CA ASP A 39 -18.55 14.22 -18.13
C ASP A 39 -19.58 14.57 -17.05
N LEU A 40 -19.50 15.73 -16.45
CA LEU A 40 -20.27 16.17 -15.29
C LEU A 40 -21.77 15.92 -15.38
N ALA A 41 -22.39 16.07 -16.57
CA ALA A 41 -23.82 15.81 -16.79
C ALA A 41 -24.17 14.34 -16.57
N ALA A 42 -23.42 13.43 -17.16
CA ALA A 42 -23.62 11.98 -17.04
C ALA A 42 -23.30 11.50 -15.60
N ILE A 43 -22.28 12.06 -14.95
CA ILE A 43 -21.94 11.79 -13.56
C ILE A 43 -23.08 12.18 -12.63
N ARG A 44 -23.69 13.37 -12.85
CA ARG A 44 -24.85 13.82 -12.07
C ARG A 44 -26.08 12.96 -12.28
N SER A 45 -26.36 12.57 -13.52
CA SER A 45 -27.46 11.65 -13.81
C SER A 45 -27.30 10.31 -13.09
N GLY A 46 -26.09 9.78 -13.07
CA GLY A 46 -25.75 8.53 -12.34
C GLY A 46 -25.67 8.69 -10.81
N GLY A 47 -25.64 9.91 -10.28
CA GLY A 47 -25.58 10.21 -8.84
C GLY A 47 -24.27 9.82 -8.15
N THR A 48 -23.23 9.43 -8.90
CA THR A 48 -21.96 8.97 -8.33
C THR A 48 -20.77 9.47 -9.13
N LEU A 49 -19.85 10.18 -8.46
CA LEU A 49 -18.53 10.53 -8.96
C LEU A 49 -17.52 9.47 -8.50
N ARG A 50 -16.90 8.77 -9.44
CA ARG A 50 -15.89 7.76 -9.16
C ARG A 50 -14.51 8.41 -9.10
N VAL A 51 -13.89 8.40 -7.92
CA VAL A 51 -12.59 9.06 -7.70
C VAL A 51 -11.53 8.00 -7.45
N LEU A 52 -10.55 7.96 -8.34
CA LEU A 52 -9.34 7.17 -8.19
C LEU A 52 -8.39 7.88 -7.23
N VAL A 53 -8.01 7.21 -6.16
CA VAL A 53 -7.13 7.75 -5.11
C VAL A 53 -5.92 6.87 -4.91
N ASN A 54 -4.79 7.50 -4.53
CA ASN A 54 -3.57 6.74 -4.23
C ASN A 54 -3.78 5.80 -3.03
N GLN A 55 -3.14 4.66 -3.09
CA GLN A 55 -3.01 3.71 -1.97
C GLN A 55 -2.06 4.29 -0.90
N SER A 56 -2.57 5.24 -0.14
CA SER A 56 -1.85 5.91 0.95
C SER A 56 -2.84 6.28 2.05
N ARG A 57 -2.46 6.00 3.28
CA ARG A 57 -3.25 6.39 4.47
C ARG A 57 -3.22 7.91 4.68
N ASN A 58 -2.18 8.56 4.15
CA ASN A 58 -2.00 10.01 4.20
C ASN A 58 -3.02 10.74 3.32
N SER A 59 -3.31 10.22 2.14
CA SER A 59 -4.12 10.94 1.16
C SER A 59 -5.60 10.59 1.23
N SER A 60 -5.99 9.35 1.50
CA SER A 60 -7.37 8.88 1.32
C SER A 60 -7.81 7.85 2.37
N GLY A 61 -7.78 8.23 3.64
CA GLY A 61 -8.24 7.36 4.74
C GLY A 61 -9.49 7.88 5.44
N GLU A 62 -10.24 6.94 6.04
CA GLU A 62 -11.37 7.21 6.92
C GLU A 62 -11.29 6.29 8.14
N ILE A 63 -11.56 6.81 9.33
CA ILE A 63 -11.66 6.03 10.57
C ILE A 63 -12.97 6.40 11.25
N LYS A 64 -13.86 5.42 11.44
CA LYS A 64 -15.17 5.59 12.11
C LYS A 64 -15.99 6.75 11.52
N GLY A 65 -16.01 6.85 10.19
CA GLY A 65 -16.73 7.91 9.49
C GLY A 65 -16.02 9.26 9.40
N GLU A 66 -14.88 9.43 10.11
CA GLU A 66 -14.12 10.67 10.07
C GLU A 66 -13.03 10.64 8.98
N PRO A 67 -13.01 11.61 8.06
CA PRO A 67 -12.00 11.69 7.02
C PRO A 67 -10.65 12.07 7.64
N ILE A 68 -9.67 11.17 7.52
CA ILE A 68 -8.34 11.34 8.11
C ILE A 68 -7.29 11.79 7.10
N GLY A 69 -7.49 11.45 5.82
CA GLY A 69 -6.58 11.85 4.74
C GLY A 69 -6.85 13.29 4.30
N ILE A 70 -5.79 14.02 3.96
CA ILE A 70 -5.90 15.41 3.51
C ILE A 70 -6.64 15.50 2.20
N GLU A 71 -6.34 14.61 1.28
CA GLU A 71 -7.01 14.55 -0.01
C GLU A 71 -8.46 14.08 0.13
N TYR A 72 -8.73 13.18 1.07
CA TYR A 72 -10.08 12.75 1.39
C TYR A 72 -10.94 13.93 1.88
N ARG A 73 -10.40 14.76 2.80
CA ARG A 73 -11.11 15.98 3.28
C ARG A 73 -11.39 16.95 2.14
N ARG A 74 -10.42 17.17 1.24
CA ARG A 74 -10.59 18.02 0.05
C ARG A 74 -11.68 17.49 -0.88
N LEU A 75 -11.71 16.16 -1.08
CA LEU A 75 -12.72 15.51 -1.90
C LEU A 75 -14.12 15.57 -1.27
N ARG A 76 -14.25 15.45 0.05
CA ARG A 76 -15.54 15.64 0.73
C ARG A 76 -16.03 17.08 0.61
N ALA A 77 -15.13 18.05 0.71
CA ALA A 77 -15.48 19.46 0.43
C ALA A 77 -15.89 19.67 -1.04
N PHE A 78 -15.26 18.95 -1.99
CA PHE A 78 -15.67 19.00 -3.39
C PHE A 78 -17.04 18.35 -3.63
N GLU A 79 -17.35 17.25 -2.96
CA GLU A 79 -18.67 16.62 -2.98
C GLU A 79 -19.77 17.62 -2.52
N GLN A 80 -19.53 18.27 -1.38
CA GLN A 80 -20.42 19.30 -0.86
C GLN A 80 -20.56 20.46 -1.86
N TYR A 81 -19.44 20.99 -2.37
CA TYR A 81 -19.45 22.05 -3.39
C TYR A 81 -20.29 21.69 -4.62
N LEU A 82 -20.19 20.45 -5.12
CA LEU A 82 -20.98 19.98 -6.24
C LEU A 82 -22.48 19.95 -5.91
N ASN A 83 -22.85 19.55 -4.70
CA ASN A 83 -24.23 19.47 -4.27
C ASN A 83 -24.85 20.85 -4.01
N ASP A 84 -24.12 21.75 -3.35
CA ASP A 84 -24.56 23.13 -3.05
C ASP A 84 -24.79 23.95 -4.35
N ASN A 85 -23.99 23.71 -5.38
CA ASN A 85 -24.14 24.35 -6.69
C ASN A 85 -25.16 23.64 -7.59
N SER A 86 -26.07 22.84 -7.04
CA SER A 86 -27.11 22.14 -7.80
C SER A 86 -28.38 21.90 -6.96
N PRO A 87 -28.97 22.97 -6.43
CA PRO A 87 -30.16 22.82 -5.60
C PRO A 87 -31.30 22.15 -6.37
N GLY A 88 -32.06 21.31 -5.69
CA GLY A 88 -33.21 20.59 -6.27
C GLY A 88 -32.86 19.35 -7.12
N ARG A 89 -31.57 19.00 -7.30
CA ARG A 89 -31.14 17.76 -7.94
C ARG A 89 -30.83 16.67 -6.92
N LYS A 90 -30.90 15.40 -7.36
CA LYS A 90 -30.46 14.27 -6.54
C LYS A 90 -29.03 14.47 -6.06
N PRO A 91 -28.75 14.31 -4.77
CA PRO A 91 -27.39 14.45 -4.25
C PRO A 91 -26.41 13.49 -4.95
N LEU A 92 -25.24 14.04 -5.31
CA LEU A 92 -24.13 13.30 -5.85
C LEU A 92 -23.26 12.82 -4.69
N THR A 93 -22.81 11.55 -4.76
CA THR A 93 -21.89 10.96 -3.79
C THR A 93 -20.55 10.60 -4.45
N ILE A 94 -19.46 10.74 -3.70
CA ILE A 94 -18.13 10.30 -4.15
C ILE A 94 -17.91 8.83 -3.75
N LYS A 95 -17.58 8.01 -4.75
CA LYS A 95 -17.07 6.65 -4.54
C LYS A 95 -15.55 6.65 -4.67
N PHE A 96 -14.84 6.34 -3.59
CA PHE A 96 -13.38 6.24 -3.59
C PHE A 96 -12.93 4.89 -4.13
N ILE A 97 -11.99 4.90 -5.08
CA ILE A 97 -11.41 3.70 -5.71
C ILE A 97 -9.89 3.75 -5.52
N PRO A 98 -9.34 3.05 -4.53
CA PRO A 98 -7.91 3.04 -4.28
C PRO A 98 -7.17 2.23 -5.36
N LYS A 99 -6.10 2.81 -5.90
CA LYS A 99 -5.20 2.21 -6.89
C LYS A 99 -3.75 2.49 -6.51
N ALA A 100 -2.84 1.63 -6.95
CA ALA A 100 -1.42 1.92 -6.86
C ALA A 100 -1.08 3.19 -7.67
N LYS A 101 -0.13 3.98 -7.19
CA LYS A 101 0.20 5.30 -7.74
C LYS A 101 0.50 5.25 -9.24
N ASP A 102 1.28 4.27 -9.67
CA ASP A 102 1.66 4.03 -11.07
C ASP A 102 0.48 3.60 -11.98
N GLN A 103 -0.63 3.15 -11.39
CA GLN A 103 -1.83 2.70 -12.11
C GLN A 103 -2.90 3.79 -12.25
N LEU A 104 -2.82 4.89 -11.49
CA LEU A 104 -3.89 5.90 -11.39
C LEU A 104 -4.29 6.48 -12.74
N LEU A 105 -3.33 6.99 -13.52
CA LEU A 105 -3.62 7.64 -14.80
C LEU A 105 -4.06 6.62 -15.86
N GLY A 106 -3.49 5.41 -15.86
CA GLY A 106 -3.94 4.34 -16.74
C GLY A 106 -5.36 3.88 -16.42
N ALA A 107 -5.73 3.78 -15.16
CA ALA A 107 -7.09 3.46 -14.75
C ALA A 107 -8.10 4.56 -15.13
N LEU A 108 -7.71 5.84 -15.05
CA LEU A 108 -8.52 6.96 -15.53
C LEU A 108 -8.79 6.86 -17.04
N GLN A 109 -7.75 6.55 -17.83
CA GLN A 109 -7.88 6.36 -19.28
C GLN A 109 -8.84 5.22 -19.65
N ARG A 110 -8.81 4.11 -18.90
CA ARG A 110 -9.73 2.98 -19.11
C ARG A 110 -11.15 3.21 -18.57
N GLY A 111 -11.45 4.43 -18.07
CA GLY A 111 -12.78 4.75 -17.55
C GLY A 111 -13.13 4.06 -16.22
N GLU A 112 -12.15 3.53 -15.48
CA GLU A 112 -12.38 2.92 -14.16
C GLU A 112 -12.78 3.96 -13.10
N GLY A 113 -12.51 5.23 -13.36
CA GLY A 113 -12.90 6.38 -12.56
C GLY A 113 -13.13 7.61 -13.44
N ASP A 114 -13.68 8.65 -12.85
CA ASP A 114 -14.01 9.91 -13.52
C ASP A 114 -12.98 11.01 -13.18
N LEU A 115 -12.33 10.89 -12.02
CA LEU A 115 -11.36 11.84 -11.46
C LEU A 115 -10.23 11.07 -10.79
N VAL A 116 -8.98 11.55 -10.93
CA VAL A 116 -7.83 11.12 -10.11
C VAL A 116 -7.47 12.23 -9.13
N ALA A 117 -7.43 11.90 -7.85
CA ALA A 117 -6.96 12.77 -6.77
C ALA A 117 -5.81 12.07 -6.02
N PRO A 118 -4.56 12.25 -6.46
CA PRO A 118 -3.43 11.44 -5.98
C PRO A 118 -2.92 11.85 -4.61
N GLY A 119 -3.08 13.11 -4.21
CA GLY A 119 -2.48 13.68 -3.00
C GLY A 119 -0.94 13.82 -3.05
N GLU A 120 -0.34 13.43 -4.14
CA GLU A 120 1.11 13.42 -4.44
C GLU A 120 1.33 13.85 -5.89
N VAL A 121 2.58 14.14 -6.26
CA VAL A 121 2.93 14.42 -7.66
C VAL A 121 2.77 13.16 -8.50
N LEU A 122 2.07 13.29 -9.64
CA LEU A 122 2.02 12.27 -10.69
C LEU A 122 2.71 12.78 -11.95
N LEU A 123 3.48 11.90 -12.59
CA LEU A 123 4.09 12.16 -13.89
C LEU A 123 3.16 11.62 -14.98
N ALA A 124 2.47 12.53 -15.68
CA ALA A 124 1.75 12.17 -16.90
C ALA A 124 2.75 11.93 -18.04
N ARG A 125 2.50 10.88 -18.83
CA ARG A 125 3.30 10.60 -20.03
C ARG A 125 2.67 11.24 -21.25
N ASP A 126 3.50 11.59 -22.23
CA ASP A 126 3.01 12.07 -23.51
C ASP A 126 2.07 11.04 -24.16
N GLY A 127 1.02 11.53 -24.81
CA GLY A 127 0.03 10.66 -25.46
C GLY A 127 -1.08 10.11 -24.54
N GLN A 128 -1.01 10.33 -23.23
CA GLN A 128 -2.11 9.95 -22.35
C GLN A 128 -3.33 10.87 -22.55
N ASN A 129 -4.52 10.27 -22.66
CA ASN A 129 -5.78 11.02 -22.81
C ASN A 129 -6.29 11.55 -21.45
N VAL A 130 -5.42 12.28 -20.75
CA VAL A 130 -5.70 12.90 -19.45
C VAL A 130 -5.35 14.39 -19.45
N SER A 131 -6.02 15.17 -18.63
CA SER A 131 -5.77 16.59 -18.44
C SER A 131 -5.65 16.91 -16.95
N PRO A 132 -4.60 17.63 -16.53
CA PRO A 132 -4.53 18.13 -15.16
C PRO A 132 -5.56 19.24 -14.91
N SER A 133 -5.97 19.37 -13.68
CA SER A 133 -6.65 20.56 -13.16
C SER A 133 -5.68 21.73 -12.99
N LEU A 134 -6.18 22.89 -12.58
CA LEU A 134 -5.34 23.89 -11.93
C LEU A 134 -4.62 23.24 -10.73
N PRO A 135 -3.32 23.50 -10.56
CA PRO A 135 -2.58 22.95 -9.43
C PRO A 135 -3.05 23.61 -8.12
N TRP A 136 -3.25 22.79 -7.11
CA TRP A 136 -3.45 23.32 -5.77
C TRP A 136 -2.13 23.62 -5.04
N LYS A 137 -1.02 23.11 -5.58
CA LYS A 137 0.35 23.44 -5.21
C LYS A 137 1.20 23.43 -6.48
N ALA A 138 1.72 24.57 -6.89
CA ALA A 138 2.56 24.70 -8.08
C ALA A 138 3.98 24.16 -7.79
N ASP A 139 4.89 24.93 -7.37
CA ASP A 139 6.26 24.50 -7.15
C ASP A 139 6.38 23.48 -6.01
N VAL A 140 6.70 22.23 -6.35
CA VAL A 140 6.79 21.12 -5.39
C VAL A 140 8.21 20.53 -5.44
N PRO A 141 9.17 21.03 -4.63
CA PRO A 141 10.50 20.48 -4.58
C PRO A 141 10.50 19.03 -4.08
N LEU A 142 11.27 18.17 -4.73
CA LEU A 142 11.61 16.83 -4.26
C LEU A 142 12.87 16.93 -3.40
N VAL A 143 12.73 16.75 -2.10
CA VAL A 143 13.79 16.99 -1.11
C VAL A 143 14.28 15.69 -0.47
N LEU A 144 15.56 15.69 -0.10
CA LEU A 144 16.14 14.60 0.68
C LEU A 144 15.54 14.59 2.09
N VAL A 145 15.13 13.40 2.52
CA VAL A 145 14.69 13.15 3.90
C VAL A 145 15.53 12.04 4.51
N THR A 146 15.99 12.27 5.73
CA THR A 146 16.81 11.33 6.49
C THR A 146 16.49 11.41 7.98
N ARG A 147 17.12 10.56 8.79
CA ARG A 147 16.99 10.60 10.24
C ARG A 147 17.91 11.69 10.84
N GLN A 148 17.45 12.37 11.90
CA GLN A 148 18.30 13.21 12.73
C GLN A 148 19.46 12.39 13.29
N GLY A 149 20.66 13.00 13.34
CA GLY A 149 21.90 12.31 13.72
C GLY A 149 22.66 11.68 12.54
N ASN A 150 22.02 11.44 11.39
CA ASN A 150 22.75 11.02 10.20
C ASN A 150 23.62 12.14 9.64
N ARG A 151 24.67 11.76 8.89
CA ARG A 151 25.58 12.71 8.21
C ARG A 151 24.75 13.78 7.47
N LYS A 152 25.15 15.04 7.65
CA LYS A 152 24.62 16.17 6.89
C LYS A 152 25.38 16.31 5.57
N PHE A 153 24.66 16.60 4.51
CA PHE A 153 25.22 16.90 3.19
C PHE A 153 24.93 18.35 2.85
N VAL A 154 25.84 19.00 2.15
CA VAL A 154 25.69 20.38 1.68
C VAL A 154 25.34 20.43 0.20
N ARG A 155 25.76 19.43 -0.57
CA ARG A 155 25.56 19.32 -2.01
C ARG A 155 25.14 17.90 -2.39
N LEU A 156 24.40 17.78 -3.49
CA LEU A 156 23.89 16.48 -3.99
C LEU A 156 25.01 15.50 -4.35
N GLU A 157 26.16 15.99 -4.82
CA GLU A 157 27.33 15.16 -5.18
C GLU A 157 27.85 14.34 -3.99
N GLN A 158 27.67 14.82 -2.79
CA GLN A 158 28.09 14.09 -1.57
C GLN A 158 27.23 12.85 -1.28
N LEU A 159 26.11 12.71 -1.98
CA LEU A 159 25.26 11.52 -1.95
C LEU A 159 25.76 10.41 -2.87
N ALA A 160 26.78 10.66 -3.71
CA ALA A 160 27.31 9.66 -4.65
C ALA A 160 27.55 8.30 -3.95
N GLY A 161 27.09 7.21 -4.60
CA GLY A 161 27.15 5.85 -4.09
C GLY A 161 26.16 5.53 -2.94
N ARG A 162 25.29 6.47 -2.54
CA ARG A 162 24.29 6.22 -1.49
C ARG A 162 23.02 5.60 -2.06
N THR A 163 22.38 4.77 -1.24
CA THR A 163 21.08 4.18 -1.58
C THR A 163 19.95 5.12 -1.21
N ILE A 164 19.08 5.42 -2.17
CA ILE A 164 17.83 6.16 -1.99
C ILE A 164 16.68 5.15 -2.09
N THR A 165 15.93 5.01 -1.01
CA THR A 165 14.80 4.07 -0.94
C THR A 165 13.49 4.81 -1.19
N LEU A 166 12.73 4.43 -2.21
CA LEU A 166 11.51 5.10 -2.64
C LEU A 166 10.29 4.17 -2.61
N PRO A 167 9.10 4.69 -2.28
CA PRO A 167 7.86 3.95 -2.49
C PRO A 167 7.62 3.73 -3.99
N ALA A 168 7.00 2.59 -4.34
CA ALA A 168 6.70 2.23 -5.71
C ALA A 168 5.87 3.33 -6.41
N GLY A 169 6.23 3.66 -7.65
CA GLY A 169 5.56 4.70 -8.44
C GLY A 169 5.88 6.15 -8.03
N SER A 170 6.84 6.38 -7.13
CA SER A 170 7.23 7.75 -6.74
C SER A 170 7.83 8.53 -7.91
N ALA A 171 7.40 9.79 -8.08
CA ALA A 171 7.99 10.74 -9.04
C ALA A 171 9.47 11.01 -8.77
N ALA A 172 9.93 10.80 -7.53
CA ALA A 172 11.33 10.97 -7.15
C ALA A 172 12.30 10.01 -7.88
N GLY A 173 11.79 8.90 -8.45
CA GLY A 173 12.64 8.00 -9.27
C GLY A 173 13.23 8.70 -10.49
N GLU A 174 12.45 9.54 -11.15
CA GLU A 174 12.92 10.35 -12.27
C GLU A 174 13.93 11.42 -11.82
N ALA A 175 13.68 12.05 -10.67
CA ALA A 175 14.62 12.98 -10.08
C ALA A 175 15.98 12.33 -9.75
N VAL A 176 15.98 11.11 -9.21
CA VAL A 176 17.21 10.33 -8.97
C VAL A 176 17.93 10.05 -10.28
N ARG A 177 17.22 9.69 -11.36
CA ARG A 177 17.82 9.47 -12.68
C ARG A 177 18.55 10.73 -13.19
N LYS A 178 17.89 11.89 -13.14
CA LYS A 178 18.49 13.19 -13.53
C LYS A 178 19.71 13.55 -12.66
N VAL A 179 19.70 13.24 -11.38
CA VAL A 179 20.87 13.42 -10.50
C VAL A 179 21.99 12.49 -10.94
N ASN A 180 21.71 11.23 -11.27
CA ASN A 180 22.70 10.27 -11.73
C ASN A 180 23.39 10.70 -13.04
N GLU A 181 22.66 11.30 -13.98
CA GLU A 181 23.23 11.88 -15.19
C GLU A 181 24.25 12.99 -14.87
N ARG A 182 23.92 13.87 -13.90
CA ARG A 182 24.84 14.93 -13.41
C ARG A 182 26.08 14.35 -12.69
N LEU A 183 25.87 13.28 -11.91
CA LEU A 183 26.99 12.59 -11.23
C LEU A 183 27.93 11.92 -12.23
N ALA A 184 27.37 11.27 -13.29
CA ALA A 184 28.16 10.66 -14.35
C ALA A 184 29.04 11.67 -15.09
N GLN A 185 28.51 12.86 -15.41
CA GLN A 185 29.28 13.95 -16.01
C GLN A 185 30.48 14.38 -15.13
N LYS A 186 30.35 14.25 -13.80
CA LYS A 186 31.40 14.54 -12.82
C LYS A 186 32.25 13.32 -12.48
N ARG A 187 32.08 12.17 -13.13
CA ARG A 187 32.77 10.90 -12.87
C ARG A 187 32.59 10.41 -11.42
N LEU A 188 31.42 10.68 -10.83
CA LEU A 188 31.06 10.24 -9.50
C LEU A 188 30.18 9.00 -9.57
N ALA A 189 30.21 8.17 -8.50
CA ALA A 189 29.36 6.98 -8.43
C ALA A 189 27.86 7.37 -8.40
N PRO A 190 27.00 6.63 -9.11
CA PRO A 190 25.57 6.93 -9.14
C PRO A 190 24.92 6.69 -7.76
N LEU A 191 23.80 7.36 -7.50
CA LEU A 191 22.87 6.97 -6.45
C LEU A 191 22.29 5.60 -6.78
N VAL A 192 22.23 4.74 -5.79
CA VAL A 192 21.55 3.43 -5.91
C VAL A 192 20.08 3.61 -5.61
N LEU A 193 19.21 3.34 -6.57
CA LEU A 193 17.76 3.42 -6.38
C LEU A 193 17.22 2.07 -5.90
N GLU A 194 16.57 2.09 -4.75
CA GLU A 194 15.88 0.93 -4.16
C GLU A 194 14.37 1.21 -4.10
N TRP A 195 13.58 0.39 -4.81
CA TRP A 195 12.12 0.44 -4.72
C TRP A 195 11.64 -0.43 -3.57
N THR A 196 10.74 0.11 -2.75
CA THR A 196 10.14 -0.65 -1.65
C THR A 196 9.05 -1.59 -2.14
N ASP A 197 8.67 -2.53 -1.29
CA ASP A 197 7.48 -3.34 -1.49
C ASP A 197 6.23 -2.46 -1.64
N SER A 198 5.31 -2.84 -2.53
CA SER A 198 4.10 -2.08 -2.83
C SER A 198 3.05 -2.07 -1.70
N SER A 199 3.30 -2.78 -0.60
CA SER A 199 2.53 -2.64 0.65
C SER A 199 2.91 -1.40 1.47
N LEU A 200 4.00 -0.72 1.11
CA LEU A 200 4.50 0.47 1.77
C LEU A 200 4.14 1.72 0.96
N ALA A 201 3.42 2.63 1.59
CA ALA A 201 3.17 3.98 1.09
C ALA A 201 4.27 4.96 1.55
N VAL A 202 4.18 6.22 1.11
CA VAL A 202 5.18 7.25 1.45
C VAL A 202 5.37 7.42 2.95
N GLU A 203 4.30 7.38 3.72
CA GLU A 203 4.34 7.47 5.19
C GLU A 203 5.04 6.30 5.84
N ASP A 204 4.88 5.09 5.28
CA ASP A 204 5.56 3.90 5.78
C ASP A 204 7.07 3.97 5.55
N VAL A 205 7.49 4.47 4.39
CA VAL A 205 8.90 4.72 4.07
C VAL A 205 9.49 5.77 5.01
N LEU A 206 8.78 6.88 5.26
CA LEU A 206 9.20 7.91 6.20
C LEU A 206 9.31 7.39 7.63
N GLU A 207 8.38 6.54 8.08
CA GLU A 207 8.49 5.87 9.38
C GLU A 207 9.72 4.97 9.47
N MET A 208 10.02 4.20 8.42
CA MET A 208 11.19 3.33 8.38
C MET A 208 12.51 4.14 8.32
N VAL A 209 12.50 5.33 7.70
CA VAL A 209 13.64 6.29 7.80
C VAL A 209 13.78 6.81 9.23
N GLN A 210 12.70 7.23 9.88
CA GLN A 210 12.74 7.64 11.28
C GLN A 210 13.28 6.53 12.20
N ALA A 211 12.88 5.30 11.96
CA ALA A 211 13.34 4.13 12.70
C ALA A 211 14.83 3.82 12.44
N GLY A 212 15.40 4.31 11.34
CA GLY A 212 16.77 3.99 10.91
C GLY A 212 16.90 2.63 10.21
N ILE A 213 15.80 2.14 9.65
CA ILE A 213 15.78 0.95 8.78
C ILE A 213 16.22 1.35 7.37
N PHE A 214 15.72 2.48 6.87
CA PHE A 214 16.20 3.13 5.66
C PHE A 214 17.04 4.35 6.03
N ASN A 215 18.07 4.66 5.23
CA ASN A 215 18.94 5.80 5.50
C ASN A 215 18.41 7.10 4.87
N TYR A 216 17.98 7.02 3.62
CA TYR A 216 17.61 8.16 2.80
C TYR A 216 16.38 7.84 1.95
N THR A 217 15.48 8.82 1.87
CA THR A 217 14.38 8.84 0.90
C THR A 217 14.26 10.22 0.29
N VAL A 218 13.50 10.34 -0.79
CA VAL A 218 13.19 11.61 -1.45
C VAL A 218 11.70 11.72 -1.58
N VAL A 219 11.15 12.82 -1.12
CA VAL A 219 9.70 13.05 -1.02
C VAL A 219 9.38 14.48 -1.38
N GLU A 220 8.19 14.74 -1.84
CA GLU A 220 7.62 16.07 -2.02
C GLU A 220 7.71 16.88 -0.72
N GLN A 221 8.32 18.06 -0.77
CA GLN A 221 8.60 18.88 0.42
C GLN A 221 7.35 19.10 1.31
N PRO A 222 6.15 19.41 0.78
CA PRO A 222 4.97 19.59 1.63
C PRO A 222 4.58 18.32 2.40
N ILE A 223 4.79 17.14 1.82
CA ILE A 223 4.54 15.84 2.46
C ILE A 223 5.59 15.58 3.52
N ALA A 224 6.87 15.77 3.19
CA ALA A 224 7.98 15.59 4.12
C ALA A 224 7.84 16.50 5.37
N GLU A 225 7.51 17.78 5.17
CA GLU A 225 7.31 18.74 6.27
C GLU A 225 6.12 18.40 7.16
N ARG A 226 5.02 17.91 6.59
CA ARG A 226 3.86 17.49 7.37
C ARG A 226 4.18 16.28 8.23
N TRP A 227 4.80 15.26 7.63
CA TRP A 227 5.18 14.05 8.35
C TRP A 227 6.31 14.28 9.37
N SER A 228 7.21 15.25 9.17
CA SER A 228 8.23 15.57 10.16
C SER A 228 7.65 16.12 11.47
N LYS A 229 6.42 16.63 11.46
CA LYS A 229 5.68 17.01 12.67
C LYS A 229 5.13 15.80 13.44
N VAL A 230 4.94 14.67 12.76
CA VAL A 230 4.53 13.36 13.34
C VAL A 230 5.78 12.57 13.73
N PHE A 231 6.72 12.47 12.82
CA PHE A 231 7.99 11.74 12.94
C PHE A 231 9.11 12.69 13.38
N THR A 232 9.19 12.93 14.68
CA THR A 232 10.07 13.98 15.25
C THR A 232 11.56 13.73 15.08
N LYS A 233 11.96 12.50 14.70
CA LYS A 233 13.37 12.17 14.39
C LYS A 233 13.70 12.29 12.90
N LEU A 234 12.77 12.71 12.05
CA LEU A 234 13.07 13.03 10.66
C LEU A 234 13.76 14.38 10.53
N ARG A 235 14.67 14.46 9.58
CA ARG A 235 15.27 15.69 9.09
C ARG A 235 14.92 15.87 7.62
N VAL A 236 14.31 16.97 7.29
CA VAL A 236 13.99 17.39 5.92
C VAL A 236 15.09 18.36 5.45
N ASP A 237 15.95 17.92 4.55
CA ASP A 237 17.06 18.71 4.03
C ASP A 237 16.58 19.57 2.84
N ARG A 238 15.87 20.68 3.13
CA ARG A 238 15.20 21.57 2.14
C ARG A 238 16.16 22.14 1.09
N HIS A 239 17.46 22.28 1.41
CA HIS A 239 18.47 22.78 0.48
C HIS A 239 18.96 21.70 -0.50
N LEU A 240 18.69 20.42 -0.24
CA LEU A 240 19.02 19.31 -1.11
C LEU A 240 17.81 18.94 -1.97
N VAL A 241 17.54 19.79 -2.95
CA VAL A 241 16.46 19.57 -3.94
C VAL A 241 17.01 18.74 -5.08
N LEU A 242 16.47 17.54 -5.28
CA LEU A 242 16.86 16.66 -6.39
C LEU A 242 16.28 17.14 -7.72
N ASP A 243 15.04 17.60 -7.67
CA ASP A 243 14.32 18.18 -8.79
C ASP A 243 13.23 19.13 -8.28
N ASN A 244 12.93 20.18 -9.03
CA ASN A 244 11.72 20.98 -8.87
C ASN A 244 10.65 20.31 -9.71
N SER A 245 9.80 19.54 -9.05
CA SER A 245 8.93 18.64 -9.74
C SER A 245 7.65 19.29 -10.25
N GLU A 246 6.93 18.49 -11.00
CA GLU A 246 5.60 18.73 -11.49
C GLU A 246 4.64 19.20 -10.37
N PRO A 247 3.62 19.98 -10.69
CA PRO A 247 2.67 20.49 -9.70
C PRO A 247 1.79 19.37 -9.13
N MET A 248 1.30 19.56 -7.91
CA MET A 248 0.24 18.72 -7.36
C MET A 248 -1.11 19.16 -7.93
N ALA A 249 -1.74 18.31 -8.71
CA ALA A 249 -3.01 18.55 -9.38
C ALA A 249 -3.92 17.31 -9.31
N TRP A 250 -5.20 17.50 -9.60
CA TRP A 250 -6.12 16.44 -9.92
C TRP A 250 -6.13 16.19 -11.42
N TYR A 251 -6.56 15.02 -11.87
CA TYR A 251 -6.59 14.67 -13.28
C TYR A 251 -7.97 14.18 -13.69
N VAL A 252 -8.41 14.62 -14.86
CA VAL A 252 -9.62 14.13 -15.53
C VAL A 252 -9.26 13.66 -16.93
N ARG A 253 -10.16 12.93 -17.60
CA ARG A 253 -9.97 12.63 -19.02
C ARG A 253 -10.11 13.93 -19.84
N ARG A 254 -9.44 13.99 -20.98
CA ARG A 254 -9.52 15.17 -21.88
C ARG A 254 -10.93 15.43 -22.38
N ASP A 255 -11.72 14.39 -22.55
CA ASP A 255 -13.12 14.41 -22.99
C ASP A 255 -14.13 14.72 -21.86
N ALA A 256 -13.67 15.15 -20.68
CA ALA A 256 -14.50 15.59 -19.57
C ALA A 256 -14.26 17.07 -19.19
N PRO A 257 -14.48 18.04 -20.12
CA PRO A 257 -14.15 19.44 -19.92
C PRO A 257 -15.02 20.12 -18.84
N MET A 258 -16.28 19.70 -18.68
CA MET A 258 -17.18 20.29 -17.68
C MET A 258 -16.80 19.86 -16.26
N LEU A 259 -16.40 18.60 -16.08
CA LEU A 259 -15.86 18.13 -14.80
C LEU A 259 -14.58 18.89 -14.47
N ARG A 260 -13.65 19.04 -15.43
CA ARG A 260 -12.41 19.81 -15.25
C ARG A 260 -12.68 21.26 -14.86
N ALA A 261 -13.62 21.91 -15.54
CA ALA A 261 -14.01 23.30 -15.22
C ALA A 261 -14.57 23.42 -13.80
N SER A 262 -15.37 22.44 -13.36
CA SER A 262 -15.91 22.40 -11.99
C SER A 262 -14.82 22.19 -10.94
N VAL A 263 -13.92 21.25 -11.18
CA VAL A 263 -12.73 21.00 -10.35
C VAL A 263 -11.89 22.27 -10.22
N ASN A 264 -11.61 22.94 -11.34
CA ASN A 264 -10.78 24.16 -11.34
C ASN A 264 -11.42 25.29 -10.54
N ARG A 265 -12.73 25.50 -10.67
CA ARG A 265 -13.45 26.50 -9.86
C ARG A 265 -13.36 26.19 -8.37
N PHE A 266 -13.62 24.94 -8.00
CA PHE A 266 -13.50 24.49 -6.62
C PHE A 266 -12.08 24.71 -6.06
N LEU A 267 -11.05 24.23 -6.76
CA LEU A 267 -9.66 24.31 -6.28
C LEU A 267 -9.15 25.75 -6.15
N LYS A 268 -9.64 26.68 -6.99
CA LYS A 268 -9.30 28.11 -6.89
C LYS A 268 -9.74 28.71 -5.56
N ASP A 269 -10.93 28.32 -5.08
CA ASP A 269 -11.56 28.94 -3.91
C ASP A 269 -11.39 28.09 -2.64
N TYR A 270 -11.01 26.82 -2.76
CA TYR A 270 -10.86 25.93 -1.62
C TYR A 270 -9.76 26.40 -0.66
N ARG A 271 -10.11 26.47 0.61
CA ARG A 271 -9.16 26.68 1.72
C ARG A 271 -9.25 25.52 2.69
N ALA A 272 -8.09 24.94 3.02
CA ALA A 272 -8.03 23.89 4.01
C ALA A 272 -8.43 24.42 5.39
N PRO A 273 -9.15 23.62 6.20
CA PRO A 273 -9.45 23.98 7.58
C PRO A 273 -8.18 24.28 8.37
N ALA A 274 -8.23 25.34 9.21
CA ALA A 274 -7.05 25.80 9.97
C ALA A 274 -6.49 24.76 10.93
N ASP A 275 -7.32 23.85 11.43
CA ASP A 275 -6.95 22.77 12.36
C ASP A 275 -6.49 21.47 11.68
N GLN A 276 -6.51 21.44 10.33
CA GLN A 276 -6.22 20.22 9.55
C GLN A 276 -4.89 19.57 9.95
N ASP A 277 -3.83 20.33 10.10
CA ASP A 277 -2.51 19.83 10.46
C ASP A 277 -2.44 19.32 11.91
N MET A 278 -3.17 19.97 12.82
CA MET A 278 -3.26 19.51 14.22
C MET A 278 -4.06 18.21 14.35
N ALA A 279 -5.17 18.10 13.64
CA ALA A 279 -5.97 16.88 13.59
C ALA A 279 -5.15 15.71 13.03
N PHE A 280 -4.43 15.95 11.94
CA PHE A 280 -3.51 15.00 11.33
C PHE A 280 -2.44 14.50 12.33
N GLN A 281 -1.73 15.42 13.00
CA GLN A 281 -0.70 15.07 13.97
C GLN A 281 -1.26 14.26 15.15
N ARG A 282 -2.40 14.67 15.69
CA ARG A 282 -3.06 14.00 16.84
C ARG A 282 -3.38 12.55 16.51
N LEU A 283 -3.88 12.31 15.29
CA LEU A 283 -4.25 10.98 14.83
C LEU A 283 -3.02 10.08 14.63
N TYR A 284 -2.03 10.56 13.89
CA TYR A 284 -0.95 9.69 13.41
C TYR A 284 0.19 9.50 14.41
N ARG A 285 0.41 10.41 15.38
CA ARG A 285 1.45 10.23 16.40
C ARG A 285 1.32 8.93 17.22
N ARG A 286 0.11 8.44 17.38
CA ARG A 286 -0.16 7.19 18.12
C ARG A 286 -0.15 5.95 17.23
N ALA A 287 -0.32 6.12 15.92
CA ALA A 287 -0.46 5.03 14.97
C ALA A 287 0.89 4.44 14.54
N TYR A 288 1.92 5.28 14.39
CA TYR A 288 3.21 4.90 13.82
C TYR A 288 4.28 4.83 14.92
N GLN A 289 4.67 3.61 15.30
CA GLN A 289 5.62 3.34 16.39
C GLN A 289 6.65 2.28 16.03
N VAL A 290 6.94 2.12 14.74
CA VAL A 290 7.97 1.17 14.28
C VAL A 290 9.36 1.64 14.75
N ARG A 291 10.16 0.69 15.22
CA ARG A 291 11.56 0.87 15.57
C ARG A 291 12.43 -0.10 14.79
N ASN A 292 13.71 0.17 14.69
CA ASN A 292 14.61 -0.73 13.98
C ASN A 292 14.78 -2.04 14.78
N PRO A 293 14.37 -3.21 14.23
CA PRO A 293 14.47 -4.48 14.92
C PRO A 293 15.87 -5.08 14.90
N LEU A 294 16.83 -4.41 14.24
CA LEU A 294 18.21 -4.87 14.05
C LEU A 294 19.24 -4.01 14.80
N VAL A 295 18.78 -3.14 15.72
CA VAL A 295 19.74 -2.51 16.65
C VAL A 295 20.39 -3.57 17.52
N VAL A 296 21.64 -3.30 17.97
CA VAL A 296 22.48 -4.30 18.63
C VAL A 296 21.78 -5.11 19.72
N PRO A 297 21.01 -4.53 20.66
CA PRO A 297 20.32 -5.33 21.68
C PRO A 297 19.24 -6.25 21.10
N ASP A 298 18.49 -5.78 20.10
CA ASP A 298 17.41 -6.56 19.47
C ASP A 298 17.97 -7.67 18.58
N ARG A 299 19.07 -7.40 17.86
CA ARG A 299 19.79 -8.40 17.08
C ARG A 299 20.33 -9.52 17.97
N LYS A 300 20.90 -9.24 19.12
CA LYS A 300 21.33 -10.26 20.08
C LYS A 300 20.16 -11.14 20.54
N ARG A 301 18.98 -10.55 20.80
CA ARG A 301 17.78 -11.31 21.15
C ARG A 301 17.30 -12.20 20.00
N LEU A 302 17.34 -11.68 18.77
CA LEU A 302 16.98 -12.44 17.57
C LEU A 302 17.91 -13.66 17.42
N GLU A 303 19.22 -13.46 17.54
CA GLU A 303 20.20 -14.57 17.44
C GLU A 303 19.94 -15.69 18.48
N ALA A 304 19.54 -15.32 19.70
CA ALA A 304 19.25 -16.26 20.78
C ALA A 304 18.00 -17.12 20.52
N VAL A 305 17.05 -16.63 19.72
CA VAL A 305 15.79 -17.36 19.41
C VAL A 305 15.76 -17.89 17.98
N ARG A 306 16.69 -17.47 17.12
CA ARG A 306 16.76 -17.86 15.70
C ARG A 306 16.66 -19.35 15.46
N PRO A 307 17.44 -20.24 16.12
CA PRO A 307 17.39 -21.67 15.86
C PRO A 307 15.99 -22.26 16.09
N THR A 308 15.27 -21.77 17.11
CA THR A 308 13.90 -22.19 17.40
C THR A 308 12.93 -21.69 16.32
N LEU A 309 13.06 -20.43 15.89
CA LEU A 309 12.22 -19.86 14.83
C LEU A 309 12.43 -20.56 13.49
N GLN A 310 13.67 -20.86 13.12
CA GLN A 310 14.01 -21.59 11.90
C GLN A 310 13.44 -23.01 11.91
N ARG A 311 13.67 -23.79 12.99
CA ARG A 311 13.15 -25.15 13.13
C ARG A 311 11.63 -25.23 12.93
N TYR A 312 10.88 -24.43 13.67
CA TYR A 312 9.40 -24.47 13.59
C TYR A 312 8.83 -23.76 12.38
N GLY A 313 9.55 -22.80 11.82
CA GLY A 313 9.23 -22.19 10.53
C GLY A 313 9.29 -23.22 9.40
N GLU A 314 10.35 -24.01 9.32
CA GLU A 314 10.51 -25.08 8.36
C GLU A 314 9.44 -26.16 8.52
N GLN A 315 9.21 -26.66 9.72
CA GLN A 315 8.18 -27.67 10.00
C GLN A 315 6.77 -27.22 9.61
N SER A 316 6.45 -25.94 9.77
CA SER A 316 5.13 -25.36 9.49
C SER A 316 5.03 -24.70 8.11
N LYS A 317 6.11 -24.69 7.33
CA LYS A 317 6.23 -24.00 6.03
C LYS A 317 5.86 -22.51 6.14
N VAL A 318 6.33 -21.86 7.19
CA VAL A 318 6.22 -20.43 7.45
C VAL A 318 7.62 -19.83 7.46
N ASP A 319 7.85 -18.77 6.73
CA ASP A 319 9.15 -18.07 6.73
C ASP A 319 9.53 -17.67 8.17
N TRP A 320 10.71 -18.12 8.62
CA TRP A 320 11.17 -17.85 9.98
C TRP A 320 11.35 -16.35 10.26
N LEU A 321 11.62 -15.53 9.22
CA LEU A 321 11.67 -14.06 9.35
C LEU A 321 10.29 -13.47 9.63
N ALA A 322 9.22 -14.08 9.11
CA ALA A 322 7.86 -13.70 9.46
C ALA A 322 7.55 -14.06 10.92
N LEU A 323 7.97 -15.23 11.39
CA LEU A 323 7.87 -15.59 12.82
C LEU A 323 8.69 -14.62 13.69
N ALA A 324 9.90 -14.24 13.27
CA ALA A 324 10.72 -13.25 13.96
C ALA A 324 10.03 -11.88 14.05
N ALA A 325 9.40 -11.44 12.96
CA ALA A 325 8.67 -10.17 12.92
C ALA A 325 7.45 -10.17 13.88
N VAL A 326 6.71 -11.29 13.92
CA VAL A 326 5.63 -11.49 14.90
C VAL A 326 6.19 -11.46 16.32
N ALA A 327 7.22 -12.26 16.62
CA ALA A 327 7.84 -12.31 17.94
C ALA A 327 8.37 -10.95 18.41
N PHE A 328 8.93 -10.18 17.49
CA PHE A 328 9.39 -8.82 17.79
C PHE A 328 8.21 -7.89 18.10
N LYS A 329 7.12 -7.95 17.35
CA LYS A 329 5.90 -7.15 17.60
C LYS A 329 5.23 -7.53 18.91
N GLU A 330 5.13 -8.83 19.20
CA GLU A 330 4.38 -9.36 20.33
C GLU A 330 5.10 -9.19 21.66
N SER A 331 6.40 -9.46 21.69
CA SER A 331 7.16 -9.55 22.95
C SER A 331 8.50 -8.83 22.95
N ASN A 332 8.88 -8.16 21.85
CA ASN A 332 10.26 -7.70 21.64
C ASN A 332 11.30 -8.83 21.73
N LEU A 333 10.93 -10.01 21.24
CA LEU A 333 11.73 -11.24 21.32
C LEU A 333 12.00 -11.71 22.77
N ASN A 334 11.08 -11.43 23.70
CA ASN A 334 11.16 -11.87 25.09
C ASN A 334 10.30 -13.13 25.32
N ALA A 335 10.96 -14.26 25.55
CA ALA A 335 10.27 -15.55 25.80
C ALA A 335 9.48 -15.60 27.13
N SER A 336 9.77 -14.69 28.08
CA SER A 336 9.10 -14.63 29.38
C SER A 336 7.96 -13.61 29.42
N ALA A 337 7.61 -12.99 28.27
CA ALA A 337 6.56 -11.99 28.23
C ALA A 337 5.18 -12.56 28.60
N ARG A 338 4.38 -11.76 29.30
CA ARG A 338 2.98 -12.09 29.65
C ARG A 338 2.08 -10.99 29.08
N GLY A 339 1.02 -11.40 28.41
CA GLY A 339 0.03 -10.52 27.79
C GLY A 339 -1.37 -10.66 28.40
N THR A 340 -2.33 -10.02 27.77
CA THR A 340 -3.74 -10.08 28.15
C THR A 340 -4.40 -11.38 27.67
N GLY A 341 -5.50 -11.80 28.30
CA GLY A 341 -6.25 -12.99 27.88
C GLY A 341 -5.49 -14.32 27.95
N GLY A 342 -4.45 -14.40 28.80
CA GLY A 342 -3.62 -15.59 28.94
C GLY A 342 -2.57 -15.77 27.82
N ALA A 343 -2.43 -14.79 26.94
CA ALA A 343 -1.35 -14.76 25.94
C ALA A 343 0.02 -14.75 26.65
N THR A 344 0.97 -15.54 26.17
CA THR A 344 2.25 -15.68 26.85
C THR A 344 3.38 -15.99 25.87
N GLY A 345 4.60 -15.73 26.34
CA GLY A 345 5.83 -16.13 25.69
C GLY A 345 6.20 -15.27 24.50
N LEU A 346 7.16 -15.78 23.72
CA LEU A 346 7.76 -15.11 22.58
C LEU A 346 6.74 -14.62 21.55
N MET A 347 5.75 -15.48 21.26
CA MET A 347 4.75 -15.30 20.20
C MET A 347 3.41 -14.76 20.73
N GLN A 348 3.25 -14.57 22.03
CA GLN A 348 2.00 -14.14 22.68
C GLN A 348 0.78 -14.94 22.19
N ILE A 349 0.95 -16.27 22.04
CA ILE A 349 -0.15 -17.14 21.65
C ILE A 349 -1.01 -17.49 22.86
N THR A 350 -2.33 -17.52 22.66
CA THR A 350 -3.28 -17.89 23.70
C THR A 350 -3.35 -19.43 23.86
N PRO A 351 -3.67 -19.94 25.07
CA PRO A 351 -3.87 -21.38 25.27
C PRO A 351 -4.94 -21.99 24.33
N ALA A 352 -5.99 -21.24 24.03
CA ALA A 352 -7.04 -21.70 23.12
C ALA A 352 -6.53 -21.89 21.69
N ALA A 353 -5.75 -20.94 21.16
CA ALA A 353 -5.15 -21.03 19.83
C ALA A 353 -4.11 -22.17 19.75
N ALA A 354 -3.35 -22.38 20.82
CA ALA A 354 -2.39 -23.48 20.91
C ALA A 354 -3.05 -24.87 20.90
N ARG A 355 -4.11 -25.05 21.73
CA ARG A 355 -4.90 -26.30 21.72
C ARG A 355 -5.53 -26.59 20.36
N ALA A 356 -5.97 -25.56 19.62
CA ALA A 356 -6.54 -25.73 18.28
C ALA A 356 -5.55 -26.36 17.28
N VAL A 357 -4.26 -26.38 17.59
CA VAL A 357 -3.20 -26.97 16.75
C VAL A 357 -2.42 -28.09 17.47
N GLY A 358 -3.00 -28.65 18.54
CA GLY A 358 -2.47 -29.80 19.26
C GLY A 358 -1.23 -29.48 20.11
N VAL A 359 -1.18 -28.29 20.73
CA VAL A 359 -0.14 -27.91 21.67
C VAL A 359 -0.78 -27.51 22.99
N ASP A 360 -0.56 -28.27 24.04
CA ASP A 360 -1.23 -28.09 25.33
C ASP A 360 -0.53 -27.08 26.24
N THR A 361 0.79 -26.87 26.08
CA THR A 361 1.58 -25.96 26.90
C THR A 361 2.21 -24.88 26.06
N VAL A 362 2.16 -23.63 26.52
CA VAL A 362 2.70 -22.45 25.78
C VAL A 362 3.73 -21.65 26.58
N HIS A 363 4.11 -22.16 27.76
CA HIS A 363 5.00 -21.43 28.67
C HIS A 363 6.48 -21.59 28.31
N GLN A 364 6.84 -22.69 27.62
CA GLN A 364 8.20 -22.93 27.16
C GLN A 364 8.41 -22.30 25.78
N LYS A 365 9.61 -21.77 25.53
CA LYS A 365 9.98 -21.14 24.27
C LYS A 365 9.67 -22.02 23.06
N GLU A 366 10.06 -23.29 23.13
CA GLU A 366 9.92 -24.25 22.04
C GLU A 366 8.43 -24.49 21.69
N SER A 367 7.63 -24.87 22.68
CA SER A 367 6.18 -25.13 22.48
C SER A 367 5.42 -23.86 22.08
N ASN A 368 5.86 -22.69 22.57
CA ASN A 368 5.27 -21.40 22.22
C ASN A 368 5.44 -21.06 20.73
N VAL A 369 6.66 -21.22 20.19
CA VAL A 369 6.94 -21.01 18.77
C VAL A 369 6.28 -22.10 17.92
N GLN A 370 6.30 -23.36 18.38
CA GLN A 370 5.62 -24.47 17.69
C GLN A 370 4.12 -24.20 17.54
N ALA A 371 3.46 -23.81 18.61
CA ALA A 371 2.03 -23.48 18.59
C ALA A 371 1.73 -22.36 17.62
N ALA A 372 2.49 -21.25 17.71
CA ALA A 372 2.28 -20.09 16.86
C ALA A 372 2.50 -20.37 15.37
N SER A 373 3.59 -21.08 15.03
CA SER A 373 3.89 -21.44 13.64
C SER A 373 2.84 -22.37 13.05
N ARG A 374 2.38 -23.38 13.81
CA ARG A 374 1.28 -24.27 13.42
C ARG A 374 -0.04 -23.51 13.27
N TYR A 375 -0.33 -22.56 14.17
CA TYR A 375 -1.54 -21.76 14.11
C TYR A 375 -1.55 -20.85 12.88
N MET A 376 -0.45 -20.18 12.56
CA MET A 376 -0.32 -19.40 11.32
C MET A 376 -0.49 -20.28 10.06
N ALA A 377 0.11 -21.47 10.04
CA ALA A 377 -0.06 -22.43 8.94
C ALA A 377 -1.50 -22.92 8.80
N MET A 378 -2.17 -23.19 9.92
CA MET A 378 -3.59 -23.58 9.95
C MET A 378 -4.48 -22.45 9.42
N LEU A 379 -4.28 -21.19 9.88
CA LEU A 379 -5.01 -20.01 9.39
C LEU A 379 -4.85 -19.86 7.87
N ARG A 380 -3.60 -19.96 7.38
CA ARG A 380 -3.28 -19.90 5.95
C ARG A 380 -4.05 -20.97 5.15
N LYS A 381 -3.99 -22.22 5.58
CA LYS A 381 -4.60 -23.34 4.89
C LYS A 381 -6.12 -23.30 4.94
N ARG A 382 -6.70 -23.02 6.12
CA ARG A 382 -8.15 -23.12 6.34
C ARG A 382 -8.92 -21.91 5.81
N PHE A 383 -8.39 -20.71 5.95
CA PHE A 383 -9.13 -19.46 5.68
C PHE A 383 -8.63 -18.68 4.47
N PHE A 384 -7.37 -18.84 4.08
CA PHE A 384 -6.73 -17.98 3.06
C PHE A 384 -6.03 -18.78 1.95
N SER A 385 -6.53 -19.97 1.61
CA SER A 385 -5.94 -20.84 0.59
C SER A 385 -6.26 -20.45 -0.85
N SER A 386 -7.18 -19.51 -1.09
CA SER A 386 -7.60 -19.12 -2.44
C SER A 386 -6.41 -18.70 -3.32
N PRO A 387 -6.30 -19.20 -4.57
CA PRO A 387 -5.23 -18.80 -5.49
C PRO A 387 -5.34 -17.33 -5.93
N ARG A 388 -6.49 -16.67 -5.71
CA ARG A 388 -6.68 -15.25 -5.99
C ARG A 388 -6.02 -14.33 -4.97
N ILE A 389 -5.51 -14.88 -3.85
CA ILE A 389 -4.78 -14.12 -2.83
C ILE A 389 -3.29 -14.35 -3.08
N ASN A 390 -2.55 -13.29 -3.41
CA ASN A 390 -1.09 -13.37 -3.53
C ASN A 390 -0.43 -13.60 -2.16
N GLU A 391 0.84 -14.00 -2.14
CA GLU A 391 1.52 -14.42 -0.90
C GLU A 391 1.67 -13.28 0.12
N ARG A 392 1.91 -12.07 -0.32
CA ARG A 392 2.01 -10.89 0.55
C ARG A 392 0.69 -10.61 1.26
N ASP A 393 -0.39 -10.53 0.50
CA ASP A 393 -1.72 -10.29 1.07
C ASP A 393 -2.20 -11.48 1.89
N ARG A 394 -1.84 -12.71 1.51
CA ARG A 394 -2.11 -13.93 2.28
C ARG A 394 -1.46 -13.86 3.67
N MET A 395 -0.19 -13.48 3.73
CA MET A 395 0.49 -13.30 5.02
C MET A 395 -0.19 -12.17 5.83
N ALA A 396 -0.55 -11.06 5.21
CA ALA A 396 -1.26 -9.97 5.88
C ALA A 396 -2.60 -10.42 6.47
N PHE A 397 -3.38 -11.23 5.74
CA PHE A 397 -4.61 -11.85 6.26
C PHE A 397 -4.35 -12.81 7.42
N VAL A 398 -3.30 -13.62 7.34
CA VAL A 398 -2.88 -14.50 8.45
C VAL A 398 -2.54 -13.68 9.68
N LEU A 399 -1.78 -12.60 9.54
CA LEU A 399 -1.43 -11.69 10.64
C LEU A 399 -2.66 -11.01 11.23
N ALA A 400 -3.57 -10.52 10.38
CA ALA A 400 -4.83 -9.94 10.85
C ALA A 400 -5.68 -10.95 11.63
N ALA A 401 -5.75 -12.20 11.15
CA ALA A 401 -6.49 -13.28 11.80
C ALA A 401 -5.80 -13.75 13.10
N TYR A 402 -4.48 -13.75 13.14
CA TYR A 402 -3.71 -14.03 14.35
C TYR A 402 -4.05 -13.03 15.47
N ASN A 403 -4.15 -11.75 15.12
CA ASN A 403 -4.44 -10.67 16.08
C ASN A 403 -5.92 -10.52 16.42
N ALA A 404 -6.82 -10.58 15.42
CA ALA A 404 -8.25 -10.23 15.58
C ALA A 404 -9.21 -11.43 15.50
N GLY A 405 -8.71 -12.61 15.15
CA GLY A 405 -9.51 -13.82 14.91
C GLY A 405 -9.94 -13.98 13.43
N PRO A 406 -9.95 -15.23 12.92
CA PRO A 406 -10.19 -15.48 11.49
C PRO A 406 -11.61 -15.17 11.03
N GLU A 407 -12.63 -15.43 11.83
CA GLU A 407 -14.05 -15.17 11.49
C GLU A 407 -14.28 -13.66 11.28
N ARG A 408 -13.70 -12.85 12.13
CA ARG A 408 -13.76 -11.38 12.00
C ARG A 408 -13.11 -10.90 10.71
N VAL A 409 -11.95 -11.46 10.35
CA VAL A 409 -11.28 -11.12 9.08
C VAL A 409 -12.09 -11.57 7.87
N GLN A 410 -12.79 -12.71 7.92
CA GLN A 410 -13.69 -13.12 6.83
C GLN A 410 -14.88 -12.16 6.68
N SER A 411 -15.43 -11.66 7.79
CA SER A 411 -16.50 -10.64 7.77
C SER A 411 -16.01 -9.34 7.14
N LEU A 412 -14.79 -8.89 7.45
CA LEU A 412 -14.18 -7.71 6.82
C LEU A 412 -13.99 -7.90 5.30
N ARG A 413 -13.59 -9.09 4.85
CA ARG A 413 -13.45 -9.40 3.42
C ARG A 413 -14.79 -9.38 2.70
N ALA A 414 -15.86 -9.92 3.33
CA ALA A 414 -17.22 -9.88 2.78
C ALA A 414 -17.73 -8.43 2.66
N GLU A 415 -17.46 -7.59 3.68
CA GLU A 415 -17.81 -6.18 3.65
C GLU A 415 -17.01 -5.42 2.56
N ALA A 416 -15.72 -5.64 2.45
CA ALA A 416 -14.88 -5.05 1.40
C ALA A 416 -15.47 -5.34 -0.01
N LYS A 417 -15.93 -6.57 -0.23
CA LYS A 417 -16.61 -6.94 -1.49
C LYS A 417 -17.90 -6.12 -1.69
N ARG A 418 -18.71 -5.92 -0.65
CA ARG A 418 -19.95 -5.10 -0.74
C ARG A 418 -19.66 -3.65 -1.08
N GLN A 419 -18.58 -3.10 -0.54
CA GLN A 419 -18.11 -1.74 -0.83
C GLN A 419 -17.42 -1.60 -2.20
N GLY A 420 -17.26 -2.71 -2.97
CA GLY A 420 -16.59 -2.72 -4.27
C GLY A 420 -15.05 -2.65 -4.15
N LEU A 421 -14.51 -2.99 -2.97
CA LEU A 421 -13.08 -3.18 -2.74
C LEU A 421 -12.66 -4.62 -3.07
N ASN A 422 -11.36 -4.84 -3.29
CA ASN A 422 -10.85 -6.19 -3.55
C ASN A 422 -10.77 -7.02 -2.25
N PRO A 423 -11.62 -8.05 -2.05
CA PRO A 423 -11.62 -8.86 -0.83
C PRO A 423 -10.41 -9.79 -0.71
N ASN A 424 -9.60 -9.92 -1.76
CA ASN A 424 -8.41 -10.76 -1.81
C ASN A 424 -7.10 -9.97 -1.62
N GLN A 425 -7.20 -8.69 -1.34
CA GLN A 425 -6.08 -7.81 -1.06
C GLN A 425 -6.28 -7.15 0.30
N TRP A 426 -5.29 -7.33 1.21
CA TRP A 426 -5.32 -6.68 2.51
C TRP A 426 -4.96 -5.21 2.40
N PHE A 427 -3.73 -4.94 1.90
CA PHE A 427 -3.18 -3.59 1.87
C PHE A 427 -4.04 -2.65 1.02
N PHE A 428 -4.45 -1.55 1.63
CA PHE A 428 -5.25 -0.46 1.04
C PHE A 428 -6.66 -0.86 0.57
N GLN A 429 -7.08 -2.13 0.77
CA GLN A 429 -8.40 -2.64 0.41
C GLN A 429 -9.16 -3.10 1.68
N VAL A 430 -8.98 -4.34 2.11
CA VAL A 430 -9.67 -4.86 3.32
C VAL A 430 -9.22 -4.12 4.58
N GLU A 431 -7.99 -3.64 4.66
CA GLU A 431 -7.50 -2.84 5.80
C GLU A 431 -8.31 -1.55 6.01
N ARG A 432 -8.90 -0.96 4.94
CA ARG A 432 -9.77 0.21 5.07
C ARG A 432 -11.03 -0.10 5.85
N VAL A 433 -11.66 -1.23 5.52
CA VAL A 433 -12.83 -1.75 6.25
C VAL A 433 -12.46 -2.11 7.68
N ALA A 434 -11.25 -2.66 7.87
CA ALA A 434 -10.75 -2.96 9.23
C ALA A 434 -10.54 -1.68 10.04
N ALA A 435 -10.00 -0.63 9.46
CA ALA A 435 -9.84 0.68 10.10
C ALA A 435 -11.20 1.28 10.50
N GLU A 436 -12.18 1.20 9.60
CA GLU A 436 -13.53 1.71 9.81
C GLU A 436 -14.27 0.94 10.94
N GLN A 437 -14.31 -0.40 10.85
CA GLN A 437 -15.12 -1.22 11.75
C GLN A 437 -14.44 -1.57 13.08
N LEU A 438 -13.13 -1.82 13.05
CA LEU A 438 -12.36 -2.25 14.23
C LEU A 438 -11.43 -1.16 14.77
N GLY A 439 -11.25 -0.07 14.00
CA GLY A 439 -10.25 0.95 14.31
C GLY A 439 -8.83 0.52 13.92
N MET A 440 -7.85 1.37 14.25
CA MET A 440 -6.47 1.23 13.79
C MET A 440 -5.67 0.09 14.45
N GLY A 441 -6.21 -0.61 15.44
CA GLY A 441 -5.47 -1.64 16.19
C GLY A 441 -4.90 -2.75 15.29
N VAL A 442 -5.79 -3.47 14.57
CA VAL A 442 -5.39 -4.56 13.68
C VAL A 442 -4.61 -4.06 12.46
N VAL A 443 -4.96 -2.88 11.94
CA VAL A 443 -4.25 -2.26 10.81
C VAL A 443 -2.80 -1.96 11.19
N ASN A 444 -2.58 -1.32 12.35
CA ASN A 444 -1.25 -1.02 12.86
C ASN A 444 -0.45 -2.29 13.21
N TYR A 445 -1.13 -3.33 13.68
CA TYR A 445 -0.50 -4.62 13.95
C TYR A 445 0.08 -5.20 12.66
N VAL A 446 -0.75 -5.40 11.64
CA VAL A 446 -0.33 -5.96 10.35
C VAL A 446 0.75 -5.09 9.69
N SER A 447 0.56 -3.77 9.65
CA SER A 447 1.54 -2.83 9.09
C SER A 447 2.87 -2.90 9.82
N SER A 448 2.88 -2.96 11.16
CA SER A 448 4.13 -3.04 11.94
C SER A 448 4.86 -4.35 11.69
N VAL A 449 4.15 -5.49 11.74
CA VAL A 449 4.77 -6.82 11.48
C VAL A 449 5.32 -6.89 10.07
N ASN A 450 4.59 -6.38 9.07
CA ASN A 450 5.07 -6.32 7.70
C ASN A 450 6.38 -5.51 7.56
N LYS A 451 6.47 -4.34 8.21
CA LYS A 451 7.68 -3.51 8.21
C LYS A 451 8.86 -4.21 8.89
N TYR A 452 8.63 -4.93 9.98
CA TYR A 452 9.67 -5.74 10.63
C TYR A 452 10.11 -6.89 9.74
N TYR A 453 9.18 -7.56 9.09
CA TYR A 453 9.49 -8.63 8.14
C TYR A 453 10.35 -8.10 6.98
N LEU A 454 9.98 -6.98 6.37
CA LEU A 454 10.76 -6.35 5.30
C LEU A 454 12.14 -5.89 5.78
N ALA A 455 12.26 -5.40 7.01
CA ALA A 455 13.55 -5.04 7.60
C ALA A 455 14.46 -6.26 7.78
N TYR A 456 13.92 -7.38 8.28
CA TYR A 456 14.65 -8.63 8.39
C TYR A 456 14.99 -9.23 7.02
N GLN A 457 14.04 -9.22 6.09
CA GLN A 457 14.24 -9.75 4.75
C GLN A 457 15.35 -9.02 3.99
N ARG A 458 15.46 -7.70 4.15
CA ARG A 458 16.54 -6.90 3.58
C ARG A 458 17.92 -7.31 4.08
N GLU A 459 18.02 -7.77 5.31
CA GLU A 459 19.26 -8.22 5.95
C GLU A 459 19.38 -9.75 6.00
N ARG A 460 18.57 -10.49 5.21
CA ARG A 460 18.51 -11.95 5.22
C ARG A 460 19.90 -12.59 5.10
N ASP A 461 20.70 -12.16 4.12
CA ASP A 461 22.05 -12.71 3.88
C ASP A 461 23.01 -12.51 5.08
N GLY A 462 22.80 -11.47 5.86
CA GLY A 462 23.56 -11.21 7.08
C GLY A 462 23.01 -11.93 8.32
N LEU A 463 21.77 -12.39 8.25
CA LEU A 463 21.09 -13.14 9.32
C LEU A 463 21.17 -14.67 9.11
N GLU A 464 21.29 -15.12 7.88
CA GLU A 464 21.49 -16.52 7.52
C GLU A 464 22.96 -16.71 7.17
N PRO A 465 23.76 -17.46 7.98
CA PRO A 465 25.13 -17.76 7.61
C PRO A 465 25.11 -18.48 6.26
N ARG A 466 25.90 -18.02 5.31
CA ARG A 466 26.14 -18.77 4.08
C ARG A 466 26.61 -20.15 4.50
N GLU A 467 25.90 -21.22 4.17
CA GLU A 467 26.43 -22.58 4.25
C GLU A 467 27.76 -22.53 3.52
N SER A 468 28.83 -22.81 4.26
CA SER A 468 30.16 -22.78 3.68
C SER A 468 30.17 -23.80 2.53
N VAL A 469 30.52 -23.33 1.32
CA VAL A 469 30.71 -24.14 0.09
C VAL A 469 31.78 -25.29 0.31
N ALA A 470 32.25 -25.46 1.52
CA ALA A 470 33.16 -26.49 1.94
C ALA A 470 32.53 -27.89 2.12
N ALA A 471 31.20 -28.03 2.07
CA ALA A 471 30.54 -29.34 2.23
C ALA A 471 30.29 -30.13 0.92
N ILE A 472 30.62 -29.56 -0.26
CA ILE A 472 30.43 -30.22 -1.58
C ILE A 472 31.75 -30.82 -2.12
N LYS A 473 32.80 -30.93 -1.27
CA LYS A 473 34.02 -31.68 -1.58
C LYS A 473 34.28 -32.72 -0.51
N LYS A 474 33.45 -33.74 -0.48
CA LYS A 474 33.80 -35.07 0.04
C LYS A 474 33.01 -36.11 -0.72
#